data_a5c34672d89938f42e14c301346353e7
#
_entry.id   a5c34672d89938f42e14c301346353e7
#
_cell.length_a   1.000
_cell.length_b   1.000
_cell.length_c   1.000
_cell.angle_alpha   90.00
_cell.angle_beta   90.00
_cell.angle_gamma   90.00
#
_symmetry.space_group_name_H-M   'P 1'
#
loop_
_entity.id
_entity.type
_entity.pdbx_description
1 polymer ?
#
loop_
_entity_poly.entity_id
_entity_poly.type
_entity_poly.pdbx_seq_one_letter_code
_entity_poly.pdbx_strand_id
1 'polypeptide(L)' 'MTEFKDAEYITTIDDTKQIRVKIDGVESWVMINPANRHYAEMMEQVKEGTLTIKDAD' A
#
# COMPACT_ATOMS: atom_id res chain seq x y z
N MET A 1 -6.23 -15.09 -1.23
CA MET A 1 -5.11 -14.16 -1.46
C MET A 1 -5.66 -12.78 -1.78
N THR A 2 -5.17 -11.76 -1.12
CA THR A 2 -5.66 -10.39 -1.31
C THR A 2 -5.05 -9.80 -2.58
N GLU A 3 -5.91 -9.20 -3.41
CA GLU A 3 -5.45 -8.54 -4.61
C GLU A 3 -5.25 -7.06 -4.36
N PHE A 4 -4.05 -6.55 -4.64
CA PHE A 4 -3.71 -5.14 -4.51
C PHE A 4 -3.51 -4.54 -5.89
N LYS A 5 -4.14 -3.39 -6.14
CA LYS A 5 -4.01 -2.68 -7.41
C LYS A 5 -3.85 -1.18 -7.18
N ASP A 6 -3.17 -0.52 -8.11
CA ASP A 6 -3.03 0.93 -8.11
C ASP A 6 -2.49 1.47 -6.78
N ALA A 7 -1.52 0.78 -6.22
CA ALA A 7 -0.89 1.21 -4.97
C ALA A 7 0.01 2.41 -5.20
N GLU A 8 -0.10 3.41 -4.34
CA GLU A 8 0.80 4.56 -4.37
C GLU A 8 0.99 5.12 -2.97
N TYR A 9 2.16 5.68 -2.74
CA TYR A 9 2.44 6.38 -1.49
C TYR A 9 1.78 7.74 -1.51
N ILE A 10 1.16 8.13 -0.40
CA ILE A 10 0.60 9.45 -0.23
C ILE A 10 1.08 10.04 1.08
N THR A 11 1.12 11.37 1.15
CA THR A 11 1.45 12.08 2.38
C THR A 11 0.21 12.85 2.82
N THR A 12 -0.19 12.65 4.06
CA THR A 12 -1.37 13.33 4.60
C THR A 12 -0.98 14.71 5.12
N ILE A 13 -2.01 15.47 5.52
CA ILE A 13 -1.81 16.82 6.07
C ILE A 13 -0.90 16.79 7.30
N ASP A 14 -0.97 15.72 8.07
CA ASP A 14 -0.17 15.57 9.30
C ASP A 14 1.25 15.08 9.01
N ASP A 15 1.66 15.09 7.75
CA ASP A 15 2.96 14.58 7.33
C ASP A 15 3.12 13.09 7.59
N THR A 16 2.01 12.40 7.67
CA THR A 16 1.98 10.94 7.84
C THR A 16 1.91 10.29 6.47
N LYS A 17 2.75 9.29 6.25
CA LYS A 17 2.74 8.56 4.98
C LYS A 17 1.80 7.37 5.05
N GLN A 18 1.03 7.21 4.00
CA GLN A 18 0.13 6.08 3.85
C GLN A 18 0.23 5.55 2.42
N ILE A 19 -0.34 4.39 2.20
CA ILE A 19 -0.41 3.81 0.87
C ILE A 19 -1.88 3.74 0.48
N ARG A 20 -2.23 4.43 -0.62
CA ARG A 20 -3.57 4.30 -1.19
C ARG A 20 -3.53 3.14 -2.18
N VAL A 21 -4.40 2.18 -2.00
CA VAL A 21 -4.40 0.97 -2.80
C VAL A 21 -5.81 0.45 -2.94
N LYS A 22 -6.09 -0.20 -4.07
CA LYS A 22 -7.35 -0.91 -4.22
C LYS A 22 -7.16 -2.35 -3.75
N ILE A 23 -7.89 -2.71 -2.71
CA ILE A 23 -7.87 -4.06 -2.16
C ILE A 23 -9.15 -4.76 -2.60
N ASP A 24 -9.00 -5.78 -3.44
CA ASP A 24 -10.12 -6.52 -4.02
C ASP A 24 -11.14 -5.59 -4.70
N GLY A 25 -10.63 -4.55 -5.36
CA GLY A 25 -11.47 -3.59 -6.07
C GLY A 25 -12.02 -2.46 -5.21
N VAL A 26 -11.69 -2.42 -3.94
CA VAL A 26 -12.14 -1.38 -3.01
C VAL A 26 -10.98 -0.46 -2.66
N GLU A 27 -11.17 0.84 -2.87
CA GLU A 27 -10.14 1.82 -2.54
C GLU A 27 -9.94 1.87 -1.03
N SER A 28 -8.70 1.71 -0.61
CA SER A 28 -8.35 1.65 0.80
C SER A 28 -7.07 2.40 1.08
N TRP A 29 -6.89 2.81 2.32
CA TRP A 29 -5.67 3.48 2.78
C TRP A 29 -5.00 2.60 3.82
N VAL A 30 -3.73 2.29 3.60
CA VAL A 30 -2.97 1.40 4.46
C VAL A 30 -1.86 2.20 5.12
N MET A 31 -1.81 2.17 6.44
CA MET A 31 -0.74 2.84 7.18
C MET A 31 0.57 2.09 7.02
N ILE A 32 1.66 2.85 6.92
CA ILE A 32 3.00 2.26 6.80
C ILE A 32 3.46 1.85 8.20
N ASN A 33 3.14 0.62 8.54
CA ASN A 33 3.45 0.07 9.86
C ASN A 33 3.73 -1.42 9.70
N PRO A 34 4.91 -1.90 10.11
CA PRO A 34 5.25 -3.33 9.94
C PRO A 34 4.31 -4.26 10.70
N ALA A 35 3.60 -3.75 11.71
CA ALA A 35 2.60 -4.54 12.42
C ALA A 35 1.28 -4.63 11.66
N ASN A 36 1.09 -3.83 10.61
CA ASN A 36 -0.13 -3.85 9.81
C ASN A 36 -0.05 -5.02 8.82
N ARG A 37 -1.00 -5.93 8.90
CA ARG A 37 -1.03 -7.12 8.05
C ARG A 37 -1.06 -6.77 6.56
N HIS A 38 -1.90 -5.80 6.18
CA HIS A 38 -2.00 -5.42 4.78
C HIS A 38 -0.69 -4.84 4.26
N TYR A 39 -0.04 -4.01 5.08
CA TYR A 39 1.25 -3.45 4.70
C TYR A 39 2.30 -4.55 4.51
N ALA A 40 2.36 -5.48 5.45
CA ALA A 40 3.32 -6.58 5.37
C ALA A 40 3.08 -7.43 4.12
N GLU A 41 1.82 -7.71 3.81
CA GLU A 41 1.46 -8.47 2.61
C GLU A 41 1.86 -7.73 1.34
N MET A 42 1.62 -6.42 1.30
CA MET A 42 2.00 -5.60 0.15
C MET A 42 3.51 -5.58 -0.05
N MET A 43 4.27 -5.44 1.02
CA MET A 43 5.72 -5.45 0.93
C MET A 43 6.25 -6.79 0.41
N GLU A 44 5.63 -7.87 0.82
CA GLU A 44 6.00 -9.19 0.33
C GLU A 44 5.77 -9.31 -1.17
N GLN A 45 4.64 -8.81 -1.65
CA GLN A 45 4.33 -8.83 -3.08
C GLN A 45 5.26 -7.91 -3.87
N VAL A 46 5.65 -6.78 -3.30
CA VAL A 46 6.64 -5.90 -3.93
C VAL A 46 7.97 -6.62 -4.07
N LYS A 47 8.36 -7.32 -3.04
CA LYS A 47 9.62 -8.08 -3.05
C LYS A 47 9.59 -9.18 -4.10
N GLU A 48 8.43 -9.79 -4.30
CA GLU A 48 8.27 -10.85 -5.31
C GLU A 48 8.12 -10.28 -6.73
N GLY A 49 7.92 -8.99 -6.85
CA GLY A 49 7.75 -8.35 -8.16
C GLY A 49 6.34 -8.40 -8.72
N THR A 50 5.36 -8.80 -7.91
CA THR A 50 3.96 -8.88 -8.35
C THR A 50 3.17 -7.61 -8.06
N LEU A 51 3.71 -6.70 -7.26
CA LEU A 51 3.07 -5.44 -6.93
C LEU A 51 4.08 -4.30 -7.05
N THR A 52 3.65 -3.20 -7.65
CA THR A 52 4.45 -1.98 -7.72
C THR A 52 3.72 -0.87 -6.99
N ILE A 53 4.42 -0.19 -6.10
CA ILE A 53 3.87 0.95 -5.37
C ILE A 53 4.50 2.23 -5.92
N LYS A 54 3.68 3.12 -6.46
CA LYS A 54 4.17 4.39 -6.99
C LYS A 54 4.66 5.28 -5.86
N ASP A 55 5.75 5.99 -6.12
CA ASP A 55 6.25 6.97 -5.18
C ASP A 55 5.35 8.19 -5.15
N ALA A 56 5.22 8.80 -3.97
CA ALA A 56 4.53 10.07 -3.85
C ALA A 56 5.41 11.18 -4.42
N ASP A 57 4.82 12.02 -5.23
CA ASP A 57 5.53 13.18 -5.78
C ASP A 57 5.60 14.33 -4.79
#